data_8e9ec8691185aa65ee245fd71718f101
#
_entry.id   8e9ec8691185aa65ee245fd71718f101
#
_cell.length_a   1.000
_cell.length_b   1.000
_cell.length_c   1.000
_cell.angle_alpha   90.00
_cell.angle_beta   90.00
_cell.angle_gamma   90.00
#
_symmetry.space_group_name_H-M   'P 1'
#
loop_
_entity.id
_entity.type
_entity.pdbx_description
1 polymer ?
#
loop_
_entity_poly.entity_id
_entity_poly.type
_entity_poly.pdbx_seq_one_letter_code
_entity_poly.pdbx_strand_id
1 'polypeptide(L)'
;MNHVLVVEDEDFLVRALKDNLVSEGYSVAVATDGEMVFDELKKKLPSLILLDLLLPKKNGFDVLKEIRQSPEWQLIPVIILSNLGEDSEIKRALELGANDYFVKSQHPIQEVIEKVREYLQGRGSTKVGL
;
A
#
# COMPACT_ATOMS: atom_id res chain seq x y z
N MET A 1 -3.61 -14.05 -10.98
CA MET A 1 -2.91 -13.91 -9.69
C MET A 1 -2.87 -12.45 -9.29
N ASN A 2 -3.18 -12.16 -8.04
CA ASN A 2 -3.10 -10.80 -7.56
C ASN A 2 -1.65 -10.36 -7.38
N HIS A 3 -1.39 -9.10 -7.63
CA HIS A 3 -0.06 -8.51 -7.58
C HIS A 3 -0.06 -7.35 -6.59
N VAL A 4 0.88 -7.34 -5.65
CA VAL A 4 0.98 -6.30 -4.64
C VAL A 4 2.29 -5.54 -4.83
N LEU A 5 2.21 -4.22 -4.86
CA LEU A 5 3.40 -3.38 -4.86
C LEU A 5 3.66 -2.91 -3.43
N VAL A 6 4.81 -3.26 -2.90
CA VAL A 6 5.24 -2.84 -1.56
C VAL A 6 6.20 -1.67 -1.71
N VAL A 7 5.84 -0.52 -1.13
CA VAL A 7 6.67 0.69 -1.19
C VAL A 7 7.20 0.96 0.21
N GLU A 8 8.45 0.58 0.43
CA GLU A 8 9.05 0.57 1.75
C GLU A 8 10.57 0.54 1.61
N ASP A 9 11.29 1.30 2.43
CA ASP A 9 12.75 1.33 2.35
C ASP A 9 13.47 0.58 3.49
N GLU A 10 12.76 0.11 4.50
CA GLU A 10 13.36 -0.69 5.56
C GLU A 10 13.49 -2.14 5.13
N ASP A 11 14.71 -2.59 4.91
CA ASP A 11 14.97 -3.95 4.39
C ASP A 11 14.27 -5.06 5.16
N PHE A 12 14.30 -4.96 6.48
CA PHE A 12 13.69 -5.97 7.34
C PHE A 12 12.19 -6.05 7.09
N LEU A 13 11.53 -4.90 7.03
CA LEU A 13 10.08 -4.87 6.83
C LEU A 13 9.70 -5.29 5.41
N VAL A 14 10.49 -4.88 4.42
CA VAL A 14 10.27 -5.31 3.03
C VAL A 14 10.28 -6.83 2.96
N ARG A 15 11.28 -7.45 3.59
CA ARG A 15 11.41 -8.91 3.56
C ARG A 15 10.23 -9.59 4.25
N ALA A 16 9.84 -9.07 5.42
CA ALA A 16 8.73 -9.65 6.16
C ALA A 16 7.41 -9.54 5.40
N LEU A 17 7.16 -8.37 4.82
CA LEU A 17 5.93 -8.16 4.04
C LEU A 17 5.92 -9.06 2.81
N LYS A 18 7.05 -9.09 2.08
CA LYS A 18 7.12 -9.89 0.87
C LYS A 18 6.92 -11.37 1.16
N ASP A 19 7.59 -11.89 2.19
CA ASP A 19 7.47 -13.31 2.53
C ASP A 19 6.01 -13.67 2.88
N ASN A 20 5.36 -12.83 3.67
CA ASN A 20 3.98 -13.09 4.04
C ASN A 20 3.02 -13.00 2.85
N LEU A 21 3.23 -12.02 1.97
CA LEU A 21 2.35 -11.85 0.81
C LEU A 21 2.54 -12.97 -0.20
N VAL A 22 3.78 -13.40 -0.43
CA VAL A 22 4.06 -14.53 -1.32
C VAL A 22 3.44 -15.80 -0.75
N SER A 23 3.47 -15.98 0.55
CA SER A 23 2.84 -17.11 1.23
C SER A 23 1.34 -17.16 1.00
N GLU A 24 0.71 -15.99 0.80
CA GLU A 24 -0.72 -15.91 0.51
C GLU A 24 -1.03 -16.17 -0.97
N GLY A 25 -0.01 -16.37 -1.79
CA GLY A 25 -0.21 -16.63 -3.21
C GLY A 25 -0.13 -15.41 -4.11
N TYR A 26 0.29 -14.27 -3.59
CA TYR A 26 0.38 -13.05 -4.40
C TYR A 26 1.77 -12.90 -5.01
N SER A 27 1.85 -12.26 -6.18
CA SER A 27 3.14 -11.82 -6.68
C SER A 27 3.44 -10.46 -6.07
N VAL A 28 4.72 -10.15 -5.84
CA VAL A 28 5.11 -8.94 -5.13
C VAL A 28 6.22 -8.21 -5.87
N ALA A 29 6.06 -6.91 -6.05
CA ALA A 29 7.13 -6.03 -6.49
C ALA A 29 7.45 -5.08 -5.35
N VAL A 30 8.66 -4.55 -5.32
CA VAL A 30 9.13 -3.67 -4.26
C VAL A 30 9.69 -2.40 -4.86
N ALA A 31 9.30 -1.26 -4.30
CA ALA A 31 9.91 0.04 -4.59
C ALA A 31 10.47 0.57 -3.28
N THR A 32 11.73 0.95 -3.24
CA THR A 32 12.38 1.39 -2.01
C THR A 32 12.48 2.91 -1.89
N ASP A 33 11.98 3.64 -2.88
CA ASP A 33 11.86 5.09 -2.81
C ASP A 33 10.66 5.55 -3.64
N GLY A 34 10.30 6.81 -3.48
CA GLY A 34 9.09 7.34 -4.12
C GLY A 34 9.16 7.46 -5.63
N GLU A 35 10.37 7.52 -6.18
CA GLU A 35 10.52 7.60 -7.65
C GLU A 35 10.38 6.22 -8.29
N MET A 36 10.87 5.18 -7.62
CA MET A 36 10.76 3.81 -8.14
C MET A 36 9.32 3.34 -8.27
N VAL A 37 8.40 3.93 -7.51
CA VAL A 37 6.99 3.52 -7.55
C VAL A 37 6.44 3.56 -8.96
N PHE A 38 6.72 4.63 -9.69
CA PHE A 38 6.11 4.82 -11.02
C PHE A 38 6.73 3.90 -12.06
N ASP A 39 8.01 3.56 -11.91
CA ASP A 39 8.63 2.58 -12.78
C ASP A 39 7.98 1.21 -12.58
N GLU A 40 7.71 0.85 -11.31
CA GLU A 40 7.07 -0.43 -11.03
C GLU A 40 5.62 -0.47 -11.51
N LEU A 41 4.90 0.66 -11.37
CA LEU A 41 3.52 0.74 -11.84
C LEU A 41 3.44 0.57 -13.36
N LYS A 42 4.44 1.07 -14.09
CA LYS A 42 4.47 0.95 -15.54
C LYS A 42 4.81 -0.46 -15.99
N LYS A 43 5.57 -1.20 -15.19
CA LYS A 43 5.94 -2.58 -15.53
C LYS A 43 4.76 -3.54 -15.39
N LYS A 44 4.00 -3.37 -14.32
CA LYS A 44 2.87 -4.27 -14.05
C LYS A 44 1.90 -3.57 -13.12
N LEU A 45 0.64 -3.54 -13.50
CA LEU A 45 -0.39 -2.89 -12.70
C LEU A 45 -0.69 -3.73 -11.46
N PRO A 46 -0.51 -3.18 -10.27
CA PRO A 46 -0.80 -3.96 -9.07
C PRO A 46 -2.28 -3.96 -8.73
N SER A 47 -2.69 -4.98 -7.99
CA SER A 47 -4.03 -5.07 -7.46
C SER A 47 -4.18 -4.22 -6.20
N LEU A 48 -3.06 -3.91 -5.55
CA LEU A 48 -3.03 -3.16 -4.31
C LEU A 48 -1.63 -2.62 -4.07
N ILE A 49 -1.53 -1.46 -3.44
CA ILE A 49 -0.25 -0.85 -3.06
C ILE A 49 -0.20 -0.71 -1.54
N LEU A 50 0.88 -1.22 -0.93
CA LEU A 50 1.21 -0.92 0.46
C LEU A 50 2.24 0.20 0.42
N LEU A 51 1.95 1.33 1.04
CA LEU A 51 2.75 2.54 0.88
C LEU A 51 3.17 3.13 2.21
N ASP A 52 4.47 3.27 2.41
CA ASP A 52 4.99 4.06 3.52
C ASP A 52 5.01 5.53 3.09
N LEU A 53 4.73 6.42 4.01
CA LEU A 53 4.75 7.86 3.74
C LEU A 53 6.14 8.46 3.91
N LEU A 54 7.01 7.82 4.70
CA LEU A 54 8.37 8.28 4.94
C LEU A 54 9.32 7.57 3.98
N LEU A 55 9.50 8.15 2.80
CA LEU A 55 10.32 7.56 1.75
C LEU A 55 11.42 8.51 1.30
N PRO A 56 12.57 7.95 0.85
CA PRO A 56 13.58 8.77 0.19
C PRO A 56 13.07 9.29 -1.14
N LYS A 57 13.68 10.34 -1.62
CA LYS A 57 13.52 10.97 -2.94
C LYS A 57 12.17 11.64 -3.15
N LYS A 58 11.07 10.94 -2.90
CA LYS A 58 9.74 11.52 -3.06
C LYS A 58 8.87 10.99 -1.92
N ASN A 59 8.28 11.87 -1.12
CA ASN A 59 7.52 11.40 0.04
C ASN A 59 6.22 10.72 -0.37
N GLY A 60 5.70 9.90 0.52
CA GLY A 60 4.54 9.08 0.21
C GLY A 60 3.24 9.86 0.01
N PHE A 61 3.10 11.03 0.63
CA PHE A 61 1.91 11.85 0.38
C PHE A 61 1.87 12.29 -1.09
N ASP A 62 3.01 12.70 -1.63
CA ASP A 62 3.09 13.12 -3.04
C ASP A 62 2.88 11.93 -3.97
N VAL A 63 3.41 10.77 -3.60
CA VAL A 63 3.19 9.53 -4.37
C VAL A 63 1.70 9.20 -4.42
N LEU A 64 1.02 9.24 -3.27
CA LEU A 64 -0.41 8.95 -3.20
C LEU A 64 -1.21 9.93 -4.04
N LYS A 65 -0.89 11.22 -3.93
CA LYS A 65 -1.58 12.24 -4.71
C LYS A 65 -1.42 11.97 -6.20
N GLU A 66 -0.23 11.66 -6.64
CA GLU A 66 0.05 11.41 -8.06
C GLU A 66 -0.69 10.17 -8.55
N ILE A 67 -0.75 9.11 -7.76
CA ILE A 67 -1.50 7.91 -8.11
C ILE A 67 -2.98 8.25 -8.30
N ARG A 68 -3.55 9.01 -7.39
CA ARG A 68 -4.98 9.36 -7.46
C ARG A 68 -5.32 10.32 -8.59
N GLN A 69 -4.32 11.04 -9.11
CA GLN A 69 -4.53 11.93 -10.23
C GLN A 69 -4.35 11.23 -11.59
N SER A 70 -3.86 10.00 -11.58
CA SER A 70 -3.62 9.26 -12.81
C SER A 70 -4.86 8.47 -13.24
N PRO A 71 -5.32 8.60 -14.48
CA PRO A 71 -6.45 7.79 -14.95
C PRO A 71 -6.16 6.30 -14.92
N GLU A 72 -4.89 5.92 -15.06
CA GLU A 72 -4.51 4.51 -15.09
C GLU A 72 -4.46 3.88 -13.70
N TRP A 73 -4.16 4.66 -12.66
CA TRP A 73 -3.86 4.13 -11.34
C TRP A 73 -4.84 4.57 -10.25
N GLN A 74 -5.74 5.49 -10.58
CA GLN A 74 -6.55 6.15 -9.55
C GLN A 74 -7.50 5.24 -8.78
N LEU A 75 -7.78 4.06 -9.29
CA LEU A 75 -8.68 3.12 -8.62
C LEU A 75 -7.96 2.02 -7.86
N ILE A 76 -6.63 1.97 -7.91
CA ILE A 76 -5.88 0.94 -7.19
C ILE A 76 -6.01 1.19 -5.69
N PRO A 77 -6.40 0.18 -4.89
CA PRO A 77 -6.44 0.35 -3.44
C PRO A 77 -5.04 0.64 -2.89
N VAL A 78 -4.95 1.64 -2.03
CA VAL A 78 -3.69 2.00 -1.37
C VAL A 78 -3.89 1.91 0.13
N ILE A 79 -3.09 1.09 0.78
CA ILE A 79 -3.07 0.96 2.23
C ILE A 79 -1.77 1.59 2.71
N ILE A 80 -1.88 2.55 3.63
CA ILE A 80 -0.71 3.18 4.22
C ILE A 80 -0.19 2.33 5.36
N LEU A 81 1.12 2.13 5.40
CA LEU A 81 1.80 1.47 6.51
C LEU A 81 3.00 2.33 6.87
N SER A 82 2.90 3.11 7.94
CA SER A 82 3.89 4.13 8.26
C SER A 82 4.01 4.34 9.76
N ASN A 83 5.13 4.91 10.19
CA ASN A 83 5.30 5.32 11.58
C ASN A 83 4.67 6.68 11.87
N LEU A 84 4.24 7.42 10.87
CA LEU A 84 3.52 8.67 11.10
C LEU A 84 2.15 8.32 11.70
N GLY A 85 1.91 8.72 12.93
CA GLY A 85 0.72 8.30 13.67
C GLY A 85 -0.13 9.43 14.22
N GLU A 86 0.17 10.69 13.85
CA GLU A 86 -0.63 11.79 14.34
C GLU A 86 -1.95 11.89 13.57
N ASP A 87 -2.99 12.32 14.26
CA ASP A 87 -4.32 12.39 13.66
C ASP A 87 -4.35 13.23 12.39
N SER A 88 -3.58 14.32 12.35
CA SER A 88 -3.54 15.18 11.18
C SER A 88 -2.92 14.48 9.98
N GLU A 89 -1.92 13.64 10.21
CA GLU A 89 -1.26 12.90 9.14
C GLU A 89 -2.14 11.80 8.59
N ILE A 90 -2.82 11.09 9.48
CA ILE A 90 -3.75 10.04 9.10
C ILE A 90 -4.90 10.65 8.29
N LYS A 91 -5.45 11.75 8.79
CA LYS A 91 -6.55 12.43 8.11
C LYS A 91 -6.13 12.92 6.73
N ARG A 92 -4.93 13.48 6.62
CA ARG A 92 -4.42 13.96 5.34
C ARG A 92 -4.31 12.83 4.32
N ALA A 93 -3.78 11.68 4.73
CA ALA A 93 -3.62 10.53 3.83
C ALA A 93 -4.99 10.02 3.36
N LEU A 94 -5.95 9.92 4.27
CA LEU A 94 -7.28 9.46 3.91
C LEU A 94 -7.98 10.46 2.97
N GLU A 95 -7.80 11.74 3.21
CA GLU A 95 -8.36 12.77 2.33
C GLU A 95 -7.73 12.76 0.94
N LEU A 96 -6.45 12.38 0.86
CA LEU A 96 -5.77 12.24 -0.42
C LEU A 96 -6.15 10.95 -1.15
N GLY A 97 -6.94 10.09 -0.52
CA GLY A 97 -7.47 8.92 -1.18
C GLY A 97 -6.91 7.58 -0.74
N ALA A 98 -6.21 7.52 0.39
CA ALA A 98 -5.80 6.23 0.94
C ALA A 98 -7.04 5.45 1.37
N ASN A 99 -7.03 4.16 1.15
CA ASN A 99 -8.16 3.30 1.51
C ASN A 99 -8.10 2.86 2.96
N ASP A 100 -6.88 2.77 3.52
CA ASP A 100 -6.72 2.36 4.91
C ASP A 100 -5.37 2.85 5.42
N TYR A 101 -5.17 2.83 6.72
CA TYR A 101 -3.96 3.36 7.34
C TYR A 101 -3.59 2.53 8.57
N PHE A 102 -2.36 2.02 8.58
CA PHE A 102 -1.82 1.30 9.74
C PHE A 102 -0.57 2.00 10.23
N VAL A 103 -0.52 2.29 11.54
CA VAL A 103 0.68 2.83 12.17
C VAL A 103 1.57 1.66 12.54
N LYS A 104 2.79 1.61 12.03
CA LYS A 104 3.68 0.45 12.17
C LYS A 104 3.87 0.00 13.62
N SER A 105 3.97 0.95 14.54
CA SER A 105 4.22 0.63 15.94
C SER A 105 2.98 0.11 16.67
N GLN A 106 1.80 0.21 16.07
CA GLN A 106 0.54 -0.13 16.73
C GLN A 106 -0.12 -1.39 16.17
N HIS A 107 0.35 -1.88 15.02
CA HIS A 107 -0.29 -3.01 14.36
C HIS A 107 0.74 -4.03 13.91
N PRO A 108 0.56 -5.31 14.26
CA PRO A 108 1.46 -6.35 13.75
C PRO A 108 1.22 -6.59 12.26
N ILE A 109 2.24 -7.14 11.60
CA ILE A 109 2.17 -7.41 10.17
C ILE A 109 0.95 -8.26 9.81
N GLN A 110 0.58 -9.19 10.69
CA GLN A 110 -0.58 -10.07 10.42
C GLN A 110 -1.86 -9.30 10.18
N GLU A 111 -2.06 -8.18 10.89
CA GLU A 111 -3.25 -7.36 10.69
C GLU A 111 -3.23 -6.68 9.32
N VAL A 112 -2.04 -6.26 8.89
CA VAL A 112 -1.89 -5.64 7.58
C VAL A 112 -2.16 -6.66 6.48
N ILE A 113 -1.59 -7.86 6.61
CA ILE A 113 -1.79 -8.93 5.64
C ILE A 113 -3.26 -9.32 5.55
N GLU A 114 -3.94 -9.38 6.69
CA GLU A 114 -5.37 -9.68 6.72
C GLU A 114 -6.16 -8.63 5.96
N LYS A 115 -5.82 -7.36 6.13
CA LYS A 115 -6.51 -6.29 5.40
C LYS A 115 -6.25 -6.38 3.91
N VAL A 116 -5.02 -6.69 3.52
CA VAL A 116 -4.69 -6.91 2.10
C VAL A 116 -5.54 -8.03 1.54
N ARG A 117 -5.66 -9.11 2.28
CA ARG A 117 -6.47 -10.25 1.84
C ARG A 117 -7.93 -9.85 1.65
N GLU A 118 -8.48 -9.06 2.57
CA GLU A 118 -9.86 -8.59 2.45
C GLU A 118 -10.08 -7.81 1.16
N TYR A 119 -9.18 -6.90 0.83
CA TYR A 119 -9.30 -6.13 -0.40
C TYR A 119 -9.15 -7.00 -1.64
N LEU A 120 -8.20 -7.92 -1.64
CA LEU A 120 -7.90 -8.70 -2.83
C LEU A 120 -8.88 -9.85 -3.07
N GLN A 121 -9.60 -10.26 -2.05
CA GLN A 121 -10.61 -11.28 -2.19
C GLN A 121 -11.98 -10.67 -2.48
N GLY A 122 -12.04 -9.36 -2.64
CA GLY A 122 -13.31 -8.71 -2.94
C GLY A 122 -14.28 -8.66 -1.78
N ARG A 123 -13.81 -8.81 -0.59
CA ARG A 123 -14.68 -8.80 0.56
C ARG A 123 -15.38 -7.48 0.71
N GLY A 124 -14.75 -6.43 0.28
CA GLY A 124 -15.38 -5.14 0.30
C GLY A 124 -16.66 -5.15 -0.51
N SER A 125 -16.61 -5.72 -1.66
CA SER A 125 -17.79 -5.76 -2.49
C SER A 125 -18.84 -6.69 -1.93
N THR A 126 -18.44 -7.76 -1.35
CA THR A 126 -19.42 -8.67 -0.80
C THR A 126 -20.15 -8.09 0.38
N LYS A 127 -19.50 -7.28 1.12
CA LYS A 127 -20.16 -6.70 2.22
C LYS A 127 -21.26 -5.82 1.85
N VAL A 128 -21.14 -5.29 0.72
CA VAL A 128 -22.12 -4.43 0.30
C VAL A 128 -23.38 -5.10 0.12
N GLY A 129 -23.31 -6.10 -0.22
CA GLY A 129 -24.40 -6.67 -0.44
C GLY A 129 -25.19 -6.93 0.50
N LEU A 130 -25.08 -6.90 0.80
CA LEU A 130 -25.73 -7.39 1.54
C LEU A 130 -26.42 -6.96 2.13
#